data_eda787ef0015d1104639f7f19a7ea36a
#
_entry.id   eda787ef0015d1104639f7f19a7ea36a
#
_cell.length_a   1.000
_cell.length_b   1.000
_cell.length_c   1.000
_cell.angle_alpha   90.00
_cell.angle_beta   90.00
_cell.angle_gamma   90.00
#
_symmetry.space_group_name_H-M   'P 1'
#
loop_
_entity.id
_entity.type
_entity.pdbx_description
1 polymer ?
#
loop_
_entity_poly.entity_id
_entity_poly.type
_entity_poly.pdbx_seq_one_letter_code
_entity_poly.pdbx_strand_id
1 'polypeptide(L)'
;MKNLYAAGVLWCLLFSAFTSFAQGEPPLNQHIPEQPFLFPNLPNKFECNLEVLEKLFSHSTDQKLNIKLSDAFQLEGVMSGKFIRSKHLTSINIVLQNYKGALFNISRIAEEKGITYVGRILNINNGDVLQLIKEKDKYFFVKQERRFVMVE
;
A
#
# COMPACT_ATOMS: atom_id res chain seq x y z
N MET A 1 13.78 8.99 64.75
CA MET A 1 14.01 8.20 63.56
C MET A 1 12.79 7.42 63.07
N LYS A 2 11.80 7.05 63.89
CA LYS A 2 10.59 6.32 63.46
C LYS A 2 9.66 7.11 62.52
N ASN A 3 9.61 8.43 62.62
CA ASN A 3 8.71 9.25 61.81
C ASN A 3 9.23 9.52 60.38
N LEU A 4 10.53 9.29 60.12
CA LEU A 4 11.13 9.48 58.79
C LEU A 4 10.74 8.36 57.83
N TYR A 5 10.61 7.13 58.34
CA TYR A 5 10.17 5.99 57.53
C TYR A 5 8.69 6.06 57.14
N ALA A 6 7.85 6.59 58.06
CA ALA A 6 6.41 6.77 57.77
C ALA A 6 6.18 7.80 56.67
N ALA A 7 6.93 8.88 56.62
CA ALA A 7 6.86 9.89 55.55
C ALA A 7 7.32 9.34 54.20
N GLY A 8 8.37 8.52 54.18
CA GLY A 8 8.86 7.89 52.95
C GLY A 8 7.87 6.89 52.35
N VAL A 9 7.22 6.08 53.17
CA VAL A 9 6.20 5.11 52.71
C VAL A 9 4.96 5.82 52.15
N LEU A 10 4.53 6.90 52.80
CA LEU A 10 3.39 7.69 52.36
C LEU A 10 3.67 8.35 51.00
N TRP A 11 4.90 8.79 50.73
CA TRP A 11 5.29 9.42 49.48
C TRP A 11 5.35 8.40 48.31
N CYS A 12 5.84 7.19 48.57
CA CYS A 12 5.84 6.10 47.60
C CYS A 12 4.42 5.66 47.20
N LEU A 13 3.46 5.66 48.14
CA LEU A 13 2.05 5.35 47.87
C LEU A 13 1.34 6.42 47.00
N LEU A 14 1.73 7.69 47.13
CA LEU A 14 1.21 8.77 46.32
C LEU A 14 1.73 8.72 44.87
N PHE A 15 2.96 8.26 44.64
CA PHE A 15 3.50 8.13 43.27
C PHE A 15 2.93 6.95 42.48
N SER A 16 2.50 5.88 43.17
CA SER A 16 1.89 4.73 42.48
C SER A 16 0.47 4.98 41.97
N ALA A 17 -0.21 6.04 42.40
CA ALA A 17 -1.56 6.38 41.95
C ALA A 17 -1.60 7.06 40.56
N PHE A 18 -0.47 7.53 40.04
CA PHE A 18 -0.42 8.21 38.76
C PHE A 18 -0.18 7.31 37.52
N THR A 19 0.09 6.02 37.73
CA THR A 19 0.38 5.10 36.62
C THR A 19 -0.82 4.32 36.12
N SER A 20 -2.02 4.59 36.64
CA SER A 20 -3.25 3.88 36.24
C SER A 20 -4.13 4.63 35.23
N PHE A 21 -3.57 5.49 34.41
CA PHE A 21 -4.27 5.82 33.15
C PHE A 21 -4.01 4.66 32.20
N ALA A 22 -4.76 3.58 32.40
CA ALA A 22 -4.91 2.54 31.40
C ALA A 22 -5.27 3.24 30.07
N GLN A 23 -4.40 3.07 29.08
CA GLN A 23 -4.70 3.41 27.71
C GLN A 23 -6.04 2.75 27.39
N GLY A 24 -7.09 3.55 27.29
CA GLY A 24 -8.35 3.06 26.78
C GLY A 24 -8.04 2.53 25.38
N GLU A 25 -8.08 1.21 25.22
CA GLU A 25 -8.01 0.60 23.89
C GLU A 25 -9.08 1.29 23.05
N PRO A 26 -8.73 1.83 21.88
CA PRO A 26 -9.74 2.41 21.02
C PRO A 26 -10.81 1.33 20.76
N PRO A 27 -12.11 1.67 20.85
CA PRO A 27 -13.16 0.69 20.72
C PRO A 27 -12.96 -0.08 19.42
N LEU A 28 -12.80 -1.41 19.53
CA LEU A 28 -12.59 -2.35 18.40
C LEU A 28 -13.72 -2.36 17.36
N ASN A 29 -14.83 -1.66 17.64
CA ASN A 29 -15.99 -1.50 16.77
C ASN A 29 -16.14 -0.08 16.23
N GLN A 30 -15.09 0.53 15.70
CA GLN A 30 -15.30 1.65 14.80
C GLN A 30 -15.95 1.08 13.54
N HIS A 31 -17.23 1.43 13.34
CA HIS A 31 -17.94 1.17 12.09
C HIS A 31 -17.24 1.96 10.98
N ILE A 32 -16.24 1.35 10.35
CA ILE A 32 -15.56 1.95 9.20
C ILE A 32 -16.61 1.92 8.09
N PRO A 33 -17.06 3.08 7.58
CA PRO A 33 -18.02 3.10 6.49
C PRO A 33 -17.51 2.26 5.32
N GLU A 34 -18.37 1.39 4.79
CA GLU A 34 -18.02 0.61 3.60
C GLU A 34 -17.71 1.57 2.45
N GLN A 35 -16.49 1.53 1.99
CA GLN A 35 -16.07 2.34 0.85
C GLN A 35 -16.45 1.63 -0.44
N PRO A 36 -16.94 2.38 -1.46
CA PRO A 36 -17.29 1.78 -2.73
C PRO A 36 -16.07 1.14 -3.39
N PHE A 37 -16.26 0.06 -4.12
CA PHE A 37 -15.20 -0.57 -4.89
C PHE A 37 -14.86 0.26 -6.14
N LEU A 38 -13.58 0.36 -6.45
CA LEU A 38 -13.05 1.02 -7.64
C LEU A 38 -13.09 0.09 -8.87
N PHE A 39 -12.89 -1.22 -8.62
CA PHE A 39 -12.74 -2.25 -9.65
C PHE A 39 -13.86 -3.31 -9.62
N PRO A 40 -15.17 -2.93 -9.52
CA PRO A 40 -16.25 -3.91 -9.35
C PRO A 40 -16.35 -4.90 -10.52
N ASN A 41 -16.06 -4.44 -11.73
CA ASN A 41 -16.22 -5.20 -12.98
C ASN A 41 -14.96 -5.98 -13.39
N LEU A 42 -13.85 -5.83 -12.68
CA LEU A 42 -12.64 -6.60 -13.00
C LEU A 42 -12.67 -7.98 -12.35
N PRO A 43 -12.09 -8.99 -13.00
CA PRO A 43 -11.87 -10.31 -12.39
C PRO A 43 -11.09 -10.19 -11.08
N ASN A 44 -11.29 -11.14 -10.17
CA ASN A 44 -10.54 -11.18 -8.90
C ASN A 44 -9.04 -11.41 -9.11
N LYS A 45 -8.68 -12.06 -10.21
CA LYS A 45 -7.31 -12.29 -10.63
C LYS A 45 -7.21 -12.31 -12.16
N PHE A 46 -6.20 -11.62 -12.71
CA PHE A 46 -5.92 -11.65 -14.15
C PHE A 46 -4.43 -11.50 -14.41
N GLU A 47 -3.96 -12.17 -15.48
CA GLU A 47 -2.55 -12.15 -15.88
C GLU A 47 -2.18 -10.78 -16.44
N CYS A 48 -0.98 -10.31 -16.11
CA CYS A 48 -0.40 -9.07 -16.62
C CYS A 48 0.76 -9.39 -17.55
N ASN A 49 0.80 -8.73 -18.70
CA ASN A 49 1.88 -8.91 -19.68
C ASN A 49 3.18 -8.30 -19.15
N LEU A 50 4.21 -9.16 -18.99
CA LEU A 50 5.52 -8.77 -18.47
C LEU A 50 6.21 -7.73 -19.35
N GLU A 51 6.17 -7.89 -20.69
CA GLU A 51 6.80 -6.93 -21.62
C GLU A 51 6.19 -5.53 -21.47
N VAL A 52 4.90 -5.45 -21.19
CA VAL A 52 4.19 -4.19 -20.96
C VAL A 52 4.63 -3.56 -19.65
N LEU A 53 4.80 -4.36 -18.59
CA LEU A 53 5.36 -3.88 -17.32
C LEU A 53 6.77 -3.30 -17.49
N GLU A 54 7.61 -3.97 -18.26
CA GLU A 54 8.98 -3.48 -18.55
C GLU A 54 8.96 -2.15 -19.30
N LYS A 55 8.11 -2.03 -20.32
CA LYS A 55 7.95 -0.81 -21.10
C LYS A 55 7.51 0.39 -20.25
N LEU A 56 6.76 0.19 -19.16
CA LEU A 56 6.39 1.28 -18.26
C LEU A 56 7.60 2.06 -17.74
N PHE A 57 8.70 1.37 -17.47
CA PHE A 57 9.92 2.00 -16.95
C PHE A 57 10.74 2.78 -17.99
N SER A 58 10.43 2.67 -19.28
CA SER A 58 11.07 3.46 -20.35
C SER A 58 10.44 4.85 -20.50
N HIS A 59 9.24 5.08 -19.96
CA HIS A 59 8.54 6.35 -20.08
C HIS A 59 9.13 7.42 -19.14
N SER A 60 8.91 8.68 -19.52
CA SER A 60 9.34 9.85 -18.76
C SER A 60 8.23 10.37 -17.86
N THR A 61 8.60 11.14 -16.82
CA THR A 61 7.64 11.89 -15.98
C THR A 61 6.82 12.84 -16.85
N ASP A 62 5.57 13.07 -16.45
CA ASP A 62 4.55 13.88 -17.14
C ASP A 62 4.06 13.33 -18.49
N GLN A 63 4.54 12.16 -18.90
CA GLN A 63 4.08 11.50 -20.09
C GLN A 63 2.68 10.91 -19.88
N LYS A 64 1.79 11.18 -20.84
CA LYS A 64 0.48 10.52 -20.94
C LYS A 64 0.67 9.08 -21.42
N LEU A 65 0.00 8.17 -20.75
CA LEU A 65 0.06 6.73 -21.00
C LEU A 65 -1.33 6.21 -21.34
N ASN A 66 -1.39 5.36 -22.36
CA ASN A 66 -2.57 4.54 -22.67
C ASN A 66 -2.05 3.13 -22.95
N ILE A 67 -2.20 2.23 -21.99
CA ILE A 67 -1.49 0.96 -21.97
C ILE A 67 -2.44 -0.16 -21.59
N LYS A 68 -2.51 -1.20 -22.41
CA LYS A 68 -3.24 -2.42 -22.15
C LYS A 68 -2.34 -3.39 -21.38
N LEU A 69 -2.53 -3.49 -20.07
CA LEU A 69 -1.77 -4.41 -19.20
C LEU A 69 -2.24 -5.86 -19.32
N SER A 70 -3.51 -6.06 -19.69
CA SER A 70 -4.10 -7.38 -19.98
C SER A 70 -5.34 -7.20 -20.86
N ASP A 71 -5.97 -8.30 -21.26
CA ASP A 71 -7.26 -8.22 -21.98
C ASP A 71 -8.39 -7.65 -21.11
N ALA A 72 -8.30 -7.82 -19.80
CA ALA A 72 -9.29 -7.32 -18.85
C ALA A 72 -8.98 -5.89 -18.34
N PHE A 73 -7.76 -5.37 -18.55
CA PHE A 73 -7.34 -4.15 -17.88
C PHE A 73 -6.49 -3.25 -18.76
N GLN A 74 -7.05 -2.09 -19.08
CA GLN A 74 -6.38 -0.97 -19.74
C GLN A 74 -6.25 0.19 -18.78
N LEU A 75 -5.07 0.78 -18.68
CA LEU A 75 -4.84 2.00 -17.91
C LEU A 75 -4.66 3.20 -18.85
N GLU A 76 -5.28 4.29 -18.46
CA GLU A 76 -5.06 5.62 -19.04
C GLU A 76 -4.65 6.55 -17.91
N GLY A 77 -3.53 7.23 -18.05
CA GLY A 77 -3.02 8.05 -16.97
C GLY A 77 -1.83 8.90 -17.33
N VAL A 78 -1.23 9.49 -16.33
CA VAL A 78 -0.02 10.30 -16.44
C VAL A 78 1.03 9.78 -15.47
N MET A 79 2.26 9.61 -15.95
CA MET A 79 3.37 9.29 -15.07
C MET A 79 3.69 10.48 -14.17
N SER A 80 3.33 10.40 -12.90
CA SER A 80 3.51 11.48 -11.93
C SER A 80 4.88 11.48 -11.25
N GLY A 81 5.67 10.40 -11.41
CA GLY A 81 7.02 10.35 -10.87
C GLY A 81 7.78 9.10 -11.23
N LYS A 82 9.10 9.25 -11.35
CA LYS A 82 10.05 8.15 -11.54
C LYS A 82 11.23 8.36 -10.58
N PHE A 83 11.48 7.38 -9.73
CA PHE A 83 12.42 7.46 -8.62
C PHE A 83 13.46 6.34 -8.75
N ILE A 84 14.69 6.70 -9.07
CA ILE A 84 15.83 5.78 -9.09
C ILE A 84 16.48 5.86 -7.70
N ARG A 85 16.16 4.88 -6.83
CA ARG A 85 16.69 4.86 -5.46
C ARG A 85 18.06 4.22 -5.36
N SER A 86 18.37 3.29 -6.27
CA SER A 86 19.68 2.66 -6.41
C SER A 86 19.79 2.04 -7.81
N LYS A 87 20.97 1.48 -8.13
CA LYS A 87 21.14 0.68 -9.36
C LYS A 87 20.22 -0.55 -9.44
N HIS A 88 19.68 -0.98 -8.29
CA HIS A 88 18.83 -2.17 -8.18
C HIS A 88 17.35 -1.85 -8.01
N LEU A 89 16.98 -0.61 -7.67
CA LEU A 89 15.59 -0.25 -7.34
C LEU A 89 15.16 1.01 -8.08
N THR A 90 14.18 0.84 -8.96
CA THR A 90 13.50 1.96 -9.63
C THR A 90 12.00 1.83 -9.36
N SER A 91 11.36 2.91 -8.93
CA SER A 91 9.92 2.99 -8.71
C SER A 91 9.30 4.04 -9.60
N ILE A 92 8.08 3.79 -10.08
CA ILE A 92 7.29 4.75 -10.83
C ILE A 92 5.90 4.88 -10.23
N ASN A 93 5.35 6.07 -10.37
CA ASN A 93 3.98 6.41 -9.99
C ASN A 93 3.20 6.89 -11.21
N ILE A 94 2.01 6.34 -11.41
CA ILE A 94 1.10 6.72 -12.50
C ILE A 94 -0.25 7.07 -11.87
N VAL A 95 -0.74 8.27 -12.16
CA VAL A 95 -2.10 8.68 -11.77
C VAL A 95 -3.06 8.28 -12.88
N LEU A 96 -3.98 7.39 -12.57
CA LEU A 96 -4.92 6.82 -13.54
C LEU A 96 -6.13 7.73 -13.72
N GLN A 97 -6.37 8.18 -14.94
CA GLN A 97 -7.49 9.07 -15.29
C GLN A 97 -8.80 8.28 -15.44
N ASN A 98 -8.75 7.08 -16.00
CA ASN A 98 -9.92 6.21 -16.18
C ASN A 98 -10.38 5.49 -14.90
N TYR A 99 -9.60 5.59 -13.80
CA TYR A 99 -9.94 5.03 -12.49
C TYR A 99 -9.94 6.10 -11.38
N LYS A 100 -10.67 7.20 -11.61
CA LYS A 100 -10.92 8.27 -10.63
C LYS A 100 -9.66 8.81 -9.92
N GLY A 101 -8.55 8.90 -10.62
CA GLY A 101 -7.29 9.36 -10.04
C GLY A 101 -6.61 8.33 -9.13
N ALA A 102 -6.90 7.06 -9.29
CA ALA A 102 -6.18 6.01 -8.58
C ALA A 102 -4.68 6.09 -8.86
N LEU A 103 -3.88 5.76 -7.87
CA LEU A 103 -2.43 5.71 -7.96
C LEU A 103 -1.97 4.28 -8.27
N PHE A 104 -1.29 4.11 -9.40
CA PHE A 104 -0.51 2.91 -9.68
C PHE A 104 0.94 3.16 -9.28
N ASN A 105 1.36 2.56 -8.19
CA ASN A 105 2.76 2.51 -7.78
C ASN A 105 3.33 1.15 -8.17
N ILE A 106 4.46 1.14 -8.88
CA ILE A 106 5.17 -0.09 -9.25
C ILE A 106 6.68 0.11 -9.11
N SER A 107 7.36 -0.90 -8.58
CA SER A 107 8.80 -0.94 -8.40
C SER A 107 9.41 -2.10 -9.19
N ARG A 108 10.52 -1.81 -9.85
CA ARG A 108 11.39 -2.77 -10.52
C ARG A 108 12.61 -3.00 -9.63
N ILE A 109 12.80 -4.25 -9.22
CA ILE A 109 13.87 -4.68 -8.33
C ILE A 109 14.78 -5.61 -9.13
N ALA A 110 16.06 -5.21 -9.30
CA ALA A 110 17.08 -6.02 -9.96
C ALA A 110 17.84 -6.81 -8.90
N GLU A 111 17.73 -8.11 -8.92
CA GLU A 111 18.41 -9.05 -8.02
C GLU A 111 19.38 -9.91 -8.79
N GLU A 112 20.25 -10.67 -8.10
CA GLU A 112 21.19 -11.60 -8.74
C GLU A 112 20.49 -12.66 -9.61
N LYS A 113 19.26 -13.04 -9.25
CA LYS A 113 18.44 -14.05 -9.95
C LYS A 113 17.56 -13.47 -11.06
N GLY A 114 17.62 -12.17 -11.30
CA GLY A 114 16.83 -11.50 -12.33
C GLY A 114 16.06 -10.29 -11.83
N ILE A 115 15.03 -9.89 -12.61
CA ILE A 115 14.21 -8.72 -12.32
C ILE A 115 12.87 -9.17 -11.71
N THR A 116 12.47 -8.50 -10.64
CA THR A 116 11.19 -8.67 -9.98
C THR A 116 10.40 -7.37 -9.98
N TYR A 117 9.11 -7.45 -10.21
CA TYR A 117 8.18 -6.32 -10.15
C TYR A 117 7.24 -6.50 -8.97
N VAL A 118 7.06 -5.45 -8.18
CA VAL A 118 6.07 -5.36 -7.12
C VAL A 118 5.29 -4.07 -7.30
N GLY A 119 3.99 -4.10 -7.05
CA GLY A 119 3.19 -2.90 -7.25
C GLY A 119 1.75 -3.05 -6.79
N ARG A 120 1.06 -1.93 -6.77
CA ARG A 120 -0.36 -1.87 -6.41
C ARG A 120 -1.05 -0.68 -7.08
N ILE A 121 -2.35 -0.85 -7.32
CA ILE A 121 -3.23 0.22 -7.79
C ILE A 121 -4.29 0.43 -6.71
N LEU A 122 -4.38 1.64 -6.20
CA LEU A 122 -5.33 2.00 -5.15
C LEU A 122 -5.83 3.44 -5.30
N ASN A 123 -7.02 3.68 -4.76
CA ASN A 123 -7.50 5.03 -4.48
C ASN A 123 -7.89 5.11 -3.00
N ILE A 124 -7.50 6.19 -2.33
CA ILE A 124 -7.73 6.36 -0.88
C ILE A 124 -9.23 6.37 -0.52
N ASN A 125 -10.09 6.74 -1.45
CA ASN A 125 -11.54 6.83 -1.25
C ASN A 125 -12.29 5.53 -1.58
N ASN A 126 -11.57 4.45 -1.93
CA ASN A 126 -12.17 3.18 -2.35
C ASN A 126 -11.71 2.03 -1.47
N GLY A 127 -12.56 1.01 -1.36
CA GLY A 127 -12.40 -0.13 -0.44
C GLY A 127 -11.57 -1.29 -1.01
N ASP A 128 -11.20 -1.24 -2.30
CA ASP A 128 -10.43 -2.28 -2.97
C ASP A 128 -9.08 -1.79 -3.52
N VAL A 129 -8.20 -2.74 -3.76
CA VAL A 129 -6.86 -2.54 -4.29
C VAL A 129 -6.54 -3.66 -5.27
N LEU A 130 -5.81 -3.35 -6.35
CA LEU A 130 -5.19 -4.36 -7.20
C LEU A 130 -3.72 -4.48 -6.80
N GLN A 131 -3.33 -5.66 -6.33
CA GLN A 131 -1.95 -5.97 -5.97
C GLN A 131 -1.29 -6.80 -7.07
N LEU A 132 -0.10 -6.39 -7.51
CA LEU A 132 0.72 -7.15 -8.45
C LEU A 132 1.50 -8.22 -7.68
N ILE A 133 1.28 -9.48 -8.04
CA ILE A 133 1.97 -10.63 -7.46
C ILE A 133 2.69 -11.42 -8.55
N LYS A 134 3.78 -12.08 -8.18
CA LYS A 134 4.51 -13.03 -9.04
C LYS A 134 4.16 -14.46 -8.63
N GLU A 135 3.73 -15.25 -9.60
CA GLU A 135 3.53 -16.69 -9.43
C GLU A 135 4.35 -17.42 -10.50
N LYS A 136 5.35 -18.17 -10.08
CA LYS A 136 6.36 -18.76 -10.99
C LYS A 136 7.02 -17.66 -11.84
N ASP A 137 6.82 -17.69 -13.16
CA ASP A 137 7.39 -16.72 -14.11
C ASP A 137 6.35 -15.73 -14.65
N LYS A 138 5.15 -15.71 -14.10
CA LYS A 138 4.05 -14.85 -14.53
C LYS A 138 3.67 -13.84 -13.46
N TYR A 139 3.14 -12.72 -13.91
CA TYR A 139 2.61 -11.67 -13.05
C TYR A 139 1.09 -11.61 -13.13
N PHE A 140 0.45 -11.41 -11.99
CA PHE A 140 -1.00 -11.30 -11.89
C PHE A 140 -1.36 -10.09 -11.06
N PHE A 141 -2.41 -9.37 -11.49
CA PHE A 141 -3.13 -8.49 -10.58
C PHE A 141 -4.17 -9.30 -9.82
N VAL A 142 -4.17 -9.14 -8.50
CA VAL A 142 -5.15 -9.74 -7.60
C VAL A 142 -5.92 -8.63 -6.91
N LYS A 143 -7.24 -8.70 -7.00
CA LYS A 143 -8.14 -7.79 -6.30
C LYS A 143 -8.27 -8.20 -4.85
N GLN A 144 -8.04 -7.25 -3.94
CA GLN A 144 -8.12 -7.46 -2.51
C GLN A 144 -8.90 -6.32 -1.85
N GLU A 145 -9.49 -6.58 -0.71
CA GLU A 145 -10.03 -5.50 0.10
C GLU A 145 -8.89 -4.72 0.75
N ARG A 146 -8.95 -3.41 0.68
CA ARG A 146 -7.92 -2.51 1.18
C ARG A 146 -7.58 -2.73 2.66
N ARG A 147 -8.58 -3.06 3.49
CA ARG A 147 -8.39 -3.33 4.93
C ARG A 147 -7.39 -4.44 5.22
N PHE A 148 -7.22 -5.41 4.31
CA PHE A 148 -6.27 -6.52 4.48
C PHE A 148 -4.84 -6.19 4.01
N VAL A 149 -4.66 -5.14 3.22
CA VAL A 149 -3.35 -4.78 2.62
C VAL A 149 -2.61 -3.72 3.45
N MET A 150 -3.29 -3.04 4.37
CA MET A 150 -2.73 -1.94 5.17
C MET A 150 -2.22 -2.38 6.55
N VAL A 151 -2.24 -3.67 6.86
CA VAL A 151 -1.89 -4.23 8.19
C VAL A 151 -0.46 -4.81 8.23
N GLU A 152 0.30 -4.78 7.14
CA GLU A 152 1.71 -5.21 7.11
C GLU A 152 2.70 -4.07 7.26
#